data_94ac152972f8bfaa290eff08c0097f7c
#
_entry.id   94ac152972f8bfaa290eff08c0097f7c
#
_cell.length_a   1.000
_cell.length_b   1.000
_cell.length_c   1.000
_cell.angle_alpha   90.00
_cell.angle_beta   90.00
_cell.angle_gamma   90.00
#
_symmetry.space_group_name_H-M   'P 1'
#
loop_
_entity.id
_entity.type
_entity.pdbx_description
1 polymer ?
#
loop_
_entity_poly.entity_id
_entity_poly.type
_entity_poly.pdbx_seq_one_letter_code
_entity_poly.pdbx_strand_id
1 'polypeptide(L)'
;MIKGHGDDAYQYGRPITANFSSNVFGRVDLSGLKKHLCACMDEIGSYPEPEPYTLEAGLARRHHLQSEEVCVTNGATEAIYLIAQTFRGTNTAIFQPTFSEYADACRMHGHRVTALHMLPTEEEHYRLPSDIRMLWLCNPNNPTGWVVKKEVLTALIEQNPNVCFVIDQSYEFFTMSPLFTASEAVSFPNVLLL
;
A
#
# COMPACT_ATOMS: atom_id res chain seq x y z
N MET A 1 -11.31 -11.04 -13.16
CA MET A 1 -10.08 -10.88 -13.96
C MET A 1 -9.72 -9.41 -13.95
N ILE A 2 -8.59 -9.08 -13.38
CA ILE A 2 -8.11 -7.72 -13.23
C ILE A 2 -7.83 -7.17 -14.63
N LYS A 3 -8.58 -6.14 -15.03
CA LYS A 3 -8.35 -5.43 -16.30
C LYS A 3 -7.82 -4.05 -15.95
N GLY A 4 -6.70 -3.64 -16.59
CA GLY A 4 -6.26 -2.26 -16.53
C GLY A 4 -4.99 -1.99 -15.72
N HIS A 5 -4.10 -2.97 -15.58
CA HIS A 5 -2.72 -2.67 -15.23
C HIS A 5 -2.04 -2.01 -16.42
N GLY A 6 -1.31 -0.92 -16.17
CA GLY A 6 -0.47 -0.29 -17.18
C GLY A 6 0.77 -1.13 -17.50
N ASP A 7 1.63 -0.57 -18.37
CA ASP A 7 2.89 -1.15 -18.81
C ASP A 7 2.75 -2.43 -19.68
N ASP A 8 1.68 -2.49 -20.45
CA ASP A 8 1.33 -3.57 -21.35
C ASP A 8 1.88 -3.35 -22.78
N ALA A 9 3.07 -2.75 -22.90
CA ALA A 9 3.73 -2.41 -24.17
C ALA A 9 3.82 -3.59 -25.15
N TYR A 10 3.89 -4.82 -24.65
CA TYR A 10 3.91 -6.04 -25.46
C TYR A 10 2.67 -6.24 -26.33
N GLN A 11 1.55 -5.58 -26.02
CA GLN A 11 0.31 -5.67 -26.79
C GLN A 11 0.31 -4.83 -28.06
N TYR A 12 1.22 -3.87 -28.20
CA TYR A 12 1.12 -2.86 -29.25
C TYR A 12 1.93 -3.18 -30.51
N GLY A 13 2.84 -4.15 -30.50
CA GLY A 13 3.62 -4.59 -31.66
C GLY A 13 4.49 -3.51 -32.33
N ARG A 14 4.69 -2.35 -31.68
CA ARG A 14 5.47 -1.21 -32.16
C ARG A 14 6.21 -0.55 -31.00
N PRO A 15 7.34 0.16 -31.27
CA PRO A 15 8.04 0.90 -30.24
C PRO A 15 7.16 1.95 -29.56
N ILE A 16 7.16 1.97 -28.23
CA ILE A 16 6.49 2.98 -27.42
C ILE A 16 7.48 4.14 -27.22
N THR A 17 7.11 5.33 -27.71
CA THR A 17 7.94 6.55 -27.57
C THR A 17 7.69 7.30 -26.28
N ALA A 18 6.48 7.19 -25.71
CA ALA A 18 6.11 7.77 -24.42
C ALA A 18 5.11 6.83 -23.73
N ASN A 19 5.48 6.36 -22.53
CA ASN A 19 4.64 5.50 -21.71
C ASN A 19 4.07 6.31 -20.54
N PHE A 20 2.75 6.48 -20.51
CA PHE A 20 2.00 7.12 -19.43
C PHE A 20 1.06 6.13 -18.72
N SER A 21 1.22 4.82 -18.96
CA SER A 21 0.35 3.78 -18.42
C SER A 21 0.86 3.19 -17.11
N SER A 22 2.06 3.55 -16.67
CA SER A 22 2.61 3.10 -15.40
C SER A 22 3.37 4.22 -14.69
N ASN A 23 3.51 4.10 -13.37
CA ASN A 23 4.22 5.06 -12.53
C ASN A 23 5.70 4.65 -12.30
N VAL A 24 6.23 3.73 -13.10
CA VAL A 24 7.62 3.30 -13.00
C VAL A 24 8.56 4.42 -13.43
N PHE A 25 9.49 4.80 -12.53
CA PHE A 25 10.52 5.79 -12.84
C PHE A 25 11.63 5.17 -13.69
N GLY A 26 11.47 5.21 -15.02
CA GLY A 26 12.37 4.56 -15.98
C GLY A 26 13.78 5.17 -16.11
N ARG A 27 14.09 6.28 -15.40
CA ARG A 27 15.40 6.97 -15.46
C ARG A 27 16.28 6.69 -14.27
N VAL A 28 15.91 5.81 -13.35
CA VAL A 28 16.72 5.44 -12.20
C VAL A 28 17.98 4.67 -12.64
N ASP A 29 19.12 5.01 -12.08
CA ASP A 29 20.36 4.22 -12.28
C ASP A 29 20.28 2.94 -11.43
N LEU A 30 20.13 1.81 -12.11
CA LEU A 30 20.06 0.48 -11.50
C LEU A 30 21.44 -0.24 -11.50
N SER A 31 22.53 0.42 -11.86
CA SER A 31 23.85 -0.22 -11.99
C SER A 31 24.30 -0.87 -10.69
N GLY A 32 24.13 -0.18 -9.55
CA GLY A 32 24.48 -0.70 -8.22
C GLY A 32 23.64 -1.92 -7.84
N LEU A 33 22.33 -1.88 -8.06
CA LEU A 33 21.43 -3.00 -7.81
C LEU A 33 21.79 -4.22 -8.69
N LYS A 34 22.02 -4.01 -9.99
CA LYS A 34 22.40 -5.08 -10.92
C LYS A 34 23.71 -5.75 -10.49
N LYS A 35 24.72 -4.94 -10.09
CA LYS A 35 26.00 -5.46 -9.58
C LYS A 35 25.81 -6.32 -8.34
N HIS A 36 24.98 -5.86 -7.39
CA HIS A 36 24.66 -6.61 -6.17
C HIS A 36 23.95 -7.93 -6.50
N LEU A 37 22.91 -7.92 -7.32
CA LEU A 37 22.21 -9.14 -7.73
C LEU A 37 23.15 -10.15 -8.40
N CYS A 38 24.04 -9.69 -9.29
CA CYS A 38 25.05 -10.56 -9.91
C CYS A 38 26.01 -11.19 -8.87
N ALA A 39 26.36 -10.46 -7.82
CA ALA A 39 27.22 -10.98 -6.76
C ALA A 39 26.55 -12.03 -5.87
N CYS A 40 25.21 -12.01 -5.79
CA CYS A 40 24.41 -12.96 -5.01
C CYS A 40 23.89 -14.15 -5.85
N MET A 41 24.29 -14.28 -7.12
CA MET A 41 23.73 -15.32 -8.00
C MET A 41 23.97 -16.76 -7.52
N ASP A 42 25.03 -17.02 -6.76
CA ASP A 42 25.31 -18.35 -6.24
C ASP A 42 24.30 -18.80 -5.17
N GLU A 43 23.59 -17.86 -4.56
CA GLU A 43 22.56 -18.15 -3.54
C GLU A 43 21.32 -18.85 -4.12
N ILE A 44 21.09 -18.77 -5.44
CA ILE A 44 19.95 -19.43 -6.10
C ILE A 44 19.99 -20.98 -5.99
N GLY A 45 21.13 -21.54 -5.65
CA GLY A 45 21.30 -22.99 -5.44
C GLY A 45 20.75 -23.51 -4.12
N SER A 46 20.28 -22.62 -3.24
CA SER A 46 19.79 -22.97 -1.91
C SER A 46 18.32 -22.59 -1.73
N TYR A 47 17.63 -23.28 -0.82
CA TYR A 47 16.31 -22.82 -0.39
C TYR A 47 16.45 -21.51 0.38
N PRO A 48 15.54 -20.53 0.18
CA PRO A 48 15.47 -19.36 1.01
C PRO A 48 15.02 -19.71 2.44
N GLU A 49 15.11 -18.73 3.33
CA GLU A 49 14.47 -18.82 4.66
C GLU A 49 12.97 -19.15 4.48
N PRO A 50 12.38 -20.04 5.33
CA PRO A 50 10.94 -20.37 5.25
C PRO A 50 10.02 -19.17 5.38
N GLU A 51 10.43 -18.20 6.20
CA GLU A 51 9.86 -16.87 6.33
C GLU A 51 11.02 -15.85 6.26
N PRO A 52 10.81 -14.62 5.83
CA PRO A 52 11.88 -13.66 5.57
C PRO A 52 12.43 -13.00 6.86
N TYR A 53 12.75 -13.78 7.89
CA TYR A 53 13.18 -13.32 9.22
C TYR A 53 14.32 -12.32 9.19
N THR A 54 15.35 -12.58 8.37
CA THR A 54 16.52 -11.69 8.26
C THR A 54 16.12 -10.34 7.66
N LEU A 55 15.23 -10.32 6.67
CA LEU A 55 14.75 -9.11 6.04
C LEU A 55 13.83 -8.31 6.98
N GLU A 56 12.90 -8.98 7.66
CA GLU A 56 12.02 -8.36 8.64
C GLU A 56 12.80 -7.72 9.79
N ALA A 57 13.77 -8.42 10.34
CA ALA A 57 14.66 -7.88 11.37
C ALA A 57 15.50 -6.68 10.86
N GLY A 58 15.89 -6.72 9.59
CA GLY A 58 16.61 -5.61 8.93
C GLY A 58 15.74 -4.36 8.78
N LEU A 59 14.51 -4.54 8.32
CA LEU A 59 13.51 -3.47 8.18
C LEU A 59 13.10 -2.91 9.55
N ALA A 60 12.84 -3.78 10.52
CA ALA A 60 12.50 -3.38 11.89
C ALA A 60 13.58 -2.45 12.48
N ARG A 61 14.86 -2.84 12.40
CA ARG A 61 15.97 -1.97 12.84
C ARG A 61 16.01 -0.64 12.12
N ARG A 62 15.79 -0.64 10.79
CA ARG A 62 15.80 0.57 9.98
C ARG A 62 14.71 1.56 10.36
N HIS A 63 13.54 1.03 10.73
CA HIS A 63 12.35 1.82 11.02
C HIS A 63 12.07 1.98 12.52
N HIS A 64 12.98 1.51 13.40
CA HIS A 64 12.84 1.55 14.86
C HIS A 64 11.61 0.79 15.38
N LEU A 65 11.38 -0.40 14.82
CA LEU A 65 10.29 -1.32 15.14
C LEU A 65 10.82 -2.62 15.77
N GLN A 66 9.90 -3.43 16.31
CA GLN A 66 10.16 -4.83 16.61
C GLN A 66 9.94 -5.69 15.35
N SER A 67 10.58 -6.87 15.27
CA SER A 67 10.42 -7.74 14.09
C SER A 67 8.98 -8.20 13.90
N GLU A 68 8.24 -8.38 14.98
CA GLU A 68 6.83 -8.79 15.00
C GLU A 68 5.87 -7.72 14.47
N GLU A 69 6.34 -6.49 14.33
CA GLU A 69 5.58 -5.36 13.75
C GLU A 69 5.79 -5.22 12.24
N VAL A 70 6.62 -6.10 11.65
CA VAL A 70 6.95 -6.07 10.22
C VAL A 70 6.53 -7.38 9.57
N CYS A 71 5.86 -7.30 8.43
CA CYS A 71 5.52 -8.46 7.61
C CYS A 71 5.96 -8.20 6.17
N VAL A 72 6.84 -9.04 5.66
CA VAL A 72 7.34 -8.96 4.28
C VAL A 72 6.49 -9.81 3.36
N THR A 73 6.11 -9.24 2.22
CA THR A 73 5.29 -9.91 1.19
C THR A 73 5.90 -9.72 -0.20
N ASN A 74 5.39 -10.45 -1.20
CA ASN A 74 5.78 -10.26 -2.60
C ASN A 74 5.13 -8.99 -3.19
N GLY A 75 5.55 -7.85 -2.65
CA GLY A 75 5.02 -6.51 -2.97
C GLY A 75 3.68 -6.21 -2.30
N ALA A 76 3.25 -4.95 -2.44
CA ALA A 76 2.03 -4.45 -1.82
C ALA A 76 0.77 -5.21 -2.26
N THR A 77 0.73 -5.73 -3.48
CA THR A 77 -0.44 -6.49 -3.97
C THR A 77 -0.69 -7.74 -3.13
N GLU A 78 0.33 -8.52 -2.80
CA GLU A 78 0.14 -9.67 -1.90
C GLU A 78 -0.34 -9.24 -0.52
N ALA A 79 0.24 -8.19 0.05
CA ALA A 79 -0.21 -7.63 1.33
C ALA A 79 -1.70 -7.23 1.29
N ILE A 80 -2.14 -6.57 0.21
CA ILE A 80 -3.54 -6.17 0.02
C ILE A 80 -4.47 -7.39 0.09
N TYR A 81 -4.15 -8.47 -0.64
CA TYR A 81 -4.97 -9.68 -0.66
C TYR A 81 -4.95 -10.44 0.67
N LEU A 82 -3.79 -10.51 1.34
CA LEU A 82 -3.67 -11.14 2.66
C LEU A 82 -4.46 -10.38 3.73
N ILE A 83 -4.41 -9.06 3.72
CA ILE A 83 -5.20 -8.22 4.63
C ILE A 83 -6.70 -8.44 4.37
N ALA A 84 -7.14 -8.35 3.12
CA ALA A 84 -8.53 -8.58 2.77
C ALA A 84 -8.99 -10.01 3.16
N GLN A 85 -8.15 -11.01 3.01
CA GLN A 85 -8.43 -12.38 3.45
C GLN A 85 -8.57 -12.50 4.95
N THR A 86 -7.67 -11.86 5.71
CA THR A 86 -7.67 -11.87 7.18
C THR A 86 -8.95 -11.27 7.75
N PHE A 87 -9.43 -10.18 7.15
CA PHE A 87 -10.65 -9.47 7.56
C PHE A 87 -11.88 -9.84 6.73
N ARG A 88 -11.92 -11.03 6.14
CA ARG A 88 -13.01 -11.47 5.25
C ARG A 88 -14.40 -11.21 5.79
N GLY A 89 -15.31 -10.83 4.90
CA GLY A 89 -16.73 -10.59 5.23
C GLY A 89 -16.99 -9.26 5.95
N THR A 90 -15.99 -8.41 6.10
CA THR A 90 -16.09 -7.13 6.81
C THR A 90 -16.79 -6.06 5.96
N ASN A 91 -17.47 -5.12 6.60
CA ASN A 91 -17.95 -3.89 5.96
C ASN A 91 -16.77 -2.94 5.79
N THR A 92 -16.42 -2.69 4.55
CA THR A 92 -15.19 -1.98 4.18
C THR A 92 -15.49 -0.72 3.39
N ALA A 93 -14.93 0.39 3.80
CA ALA A 93 -14.93 1.63 3.03
C ALA A 93 -13.64 1.79 2.22
N ILE A 94 -13.74 2.36 1.04
CA ILE A 94 -12.60 2.65 0.17
C ILE A 94 -12.76 4.07 -0.36
N PHE A 95 -11.81 4.94 -0.11
CA PHE A 95 -11.78 6.26 -0.73
C PHE A 95 -11.48 6.16 -2.22
N GLN A 96 -12.30 6.78 -3.05
CA GLN A 96 -12.21 6.72 -4.51
C GLN A 96 -12.17 8.12 -5.12
N PRO A 97 -11.56 8.27 -6.34
CA PRO A 97 -10.92 7.22 -7.14
C PRO A 97 -9.59 6.78 -6.53
N THR A 98 -9.28 5.49 -6.57
CA THR A 98 -8.01 4.92 -6.05
C THR A 98 -7.63 3.64 -6.79
N PHE A 99 -6.57 2.98 -6.35
CA PHE A 99 -6.07 1.74 -6.91
C PHE A 99 -7.13 0.62 -6.82
N SER A 100 -7.39 -0.05 -7.94
CA SER A 100 -8.51 -0.99 -8.08
C SER A 100 -8.37 -2.25 -7.23
N GLU A 101 -7.13 -2.66 -6.91
CA GLU A 101 -6.85 -3.90 -6.18
C GLU A 101 -7.50 -3.94 -4.79
N TYR A 102 -7.64 -2.80 -4.11
CA TYR A 102 -8.32 -2.79 -2.81
C TYR A 102 -9.76 -3.30 -2.91
N ALA A 103 -10.50 -2.80 -3.91
CA ALA A 103 -11.88 -3.21 -4.12
C ALA A 103 -11.99 -4.65 -4.61
N ASP A 104 -11.08 -5.09 -5.48
CA ASP A 104 -11.07 -6.44 -6.03
C ASP A 104 -10.71 -7.47 -4.97
N ALA A 105 -9.67 -7.23 -4.16
CA ALA A 105 -9.30 -8.08 -3.03
C ALA A 105 -10.45 -8.17 -2.01
N CYS A 106 -11.04 -7.04 -1.62
CA CYS A 106 -12.16 -7.01 -0.70
C CYS A 106 -13.35 -7.82 -1.23
N ARG A 107 -13.75 -7.63 -2.49
CA ARG A 107 -14.86 -8.38 -3.10
C ARG A 107 -14.58 -9.88 -3.17
N MET A 108 -13.34 -10.25 -3.54
CA MET A 108 -12.91 -11.66 -3.59
C MET A 108 -13.06 -12.36 -2.25
N HIS A 109 -12.84 -11.65 -1.16
CA HIS A 109 -12.95 -12.17 0.22
C HIS A 109 -14.28 -11.85 0.91
N GLY A 110 -15.32 -11.47 0.11
CA GLY A 110 -16.70 -11.34 0.58
C GLY A 110 -16.98 -10.09 1.42
N HIS A 111 -16.15 -9.05 1.33
CA HIS A 111 -16.43 -7.77 1.99
C HIS A 111 -17.63 -7.07 1.35
N ARG A 112 -18.38 -6.34 2.15
CA ARG A 112 -19.31 -5.32 1.67
C ARG A 112 -18.55 -4.03 1.45
N VAL A 113 -18.32 -3.70 0.19
CA VAL A 113 -17.50 -2.53 -0.18
C VAL A 113 -18.39 -1.32 -0.36
N THR A 114 -18.11 -0.26 0.39
CA THR A 114 -18.70 1.08 0.26
C THR A 114 -17.65 2.02 -0.32
N ALA A 115 -17.95 2.59 -1.49
CA ALA A 115 -17.12 3.64 -2.06
C ALA A 115 -17.39 4.96 -1.35
N LEU A 116 -16.34 5.61 -0.87
CA LEU A 116 -16.38 6.95 -0.31
C LEU A 116 -15.67 7.91 -1.26
N HIS A 117 -16.21 9.10 -1.44
CA HIS A 117 -15.48 10.13 -2.19
C HIS A 117 -14.31 10.61 -1.37
N MET A 118 -13.15 10.75 -2.02
CA MET A 118 -11.95 11.30 -1.39
C MET A 118 -12.24 12.72 -0.90
N LEU A 119 -11.71 13.03 0.29
CA LEU A 119 -11.89 14.33 0.91
C LEU A 119 -11.34 15.44 0.00
N PRO A 120 -12.17 16.39 -0.44
CA PRO A 120 -11.71 17.45 -1.34
C PRO A 120 -10.88 18.51 -0.64
N THR A 121 -11.01 18.68 0.68
CA THR A 121 -10.37 19.78 1.42
C THR A 121 -10.07 19.44 2.87
N GLU A 122 -9.21 20.24 3.47
CA GLU A 122 -8.58 20.13 4.77
C GLU A 122 -9.50 20.38 5.98
N GLU A 123 -10.74 20.80 5.74
CA GLU A 123 -11.64 21.33 6.77
C GLU A 123 -12.84 20.45 7.08
N GLU A 124 -13.07 19.37 6.34
CA GLU A 124 -14.26 18.56 6.54
C GLU A 124 -14.03 17.49 7.60
N HIS A 125 -14.80 17.53 8.68
CA HIS A 125 -14.95 16.44 9.62
C HIS A 125 -15.63 15.27 8.91
N TYR A 126 -14.82 14.33 8.44
CA TYR A 126 -15.33 13.17 7.73
C TYR A 126 -15.92 12.16 8.73
N ARG A 127 -17.20 11.87 8.57
CA ARG A 127 -17.85 10.82 9.36
C ARG A 127 -17.95 9.55 8.55
N LEU A 128 -17.30 8.50 9.04
CA LEU A 128 -17.48 7.17 8.49
C LEU A 128 -18.88 6.65 8.81
N PRO A 129 -19.52 5.90 7.89
CA PRO A 129 -20.72 5.15 8.21
C PRO A 129 -20.49 4.23 9.42
N SER A 130 -21.44 4.13 10.32
CA SER A 130 -21.28 3.47 11.64
C SER A 130 -21.06 1.96 11.56
N ASP A 131 -21.39 1.34 10.44
CA ASP A 131 -21.21 -0.09 10.18
C ASP A 131 -19.84 -0.44 9.58
N ILE A 132 -19.03 0.54 9.18
CA ILE A 132 -17.67 0.32 8.66
C ILE A 132 -16.76 -0.24 9.75
N ARG A 133 -15.96 -1.23 9.38
CA ARG A 133 -14.96 -1.88 10.25
C ARG A 133 -13.56 -1.87 9.64
N MET A 134 -13.44 -1.53 8.36
CA MET A 134 -12.17 -1.40 7.67
C MET A 134 -12.23 -0.21 6.70
N LEU A 135 -11.14 0.52 6.59
CA LEU A 135 -10.98 1.62 5.63
C LEU A 135 -9.67 1.47 4.87
N TRP A 136 -9.75 1.55 3.54
CA TRP A 136 -8.57 1.63 2.67
C TRP A 136 -8.35 3.05 2.19
N LEU A 137 -7.12 3.51 2.32
CA LEU A 137 -6.65 4.82 1.86
C LEU A 137 -5.27 4.68 1.21
N CYS A 138 -5.12 5.16 -0.02
CA CYS A 138 -3.82 5.33 -0.67
C CYS A 138 -3.32 6.76 -0.42
N ASN A 139 -2.12 6.93 0.13
CA ASN A 139 -1.60 8.23 0.51
C ASN A 139 -0.07 8.33 0.38
N PRO A 140 0.48 8.87 -0.69
CA PRO A 140 -0.17 9.60 -1.80
C PRO A 140 -1.08 8.73 -2.65
N ASN A 141 -2.21 9.28 -3.09
CA ASN A 141 -3.21 8.50 -3.81
C ASN A 141 -2.84 8.25 -5.28
N ASN A 142 -2.97 7.01 -5.70
CA ASN A 142 -2.97 6.62 -7.11
C ASN A 142 -4.44 6.49 -7.60
N PRO A 143 -4.92 7.22 -8.65
CA PRO A 143 -4.09 7.93 -9.64
C PRO A 143 -3.99 9.45 -9.44
N THR A 144 -4.62 10.04 -8.41
CA THR A 144 -4.80 11.50 -8.33
C THR A 144 -3.56 12.27 -7.88
N GLY A 145 -2.62 11.61 -7.21
CA GLY A 145 -1.49 12.25 -6.57
C GLY A 145 -1.85 13.06 -5.31
N TRP A 146 -3.10 13.05 -4.89
CA TRP A 146 -3.53 13.76 -3.68
C TRP A 146 -2.91 13.15 -2.44
N VAL A 147 -2.57 14.03 -1.50
CA VAL A 147 -2.04 13.67 -0.20
C VAL A 147 -2.99 14.19 0.87
N VAL A 148 -3.51 13.29 1.68
CA VAL A 148 -4.26 13.64 2.88
C VAL A 148 -3.25 14.00 3.98
N LYS A 149 -3.44 15.14 4.63
CA LYS A 149 -2.56 15.59 5.70
C LYS A 149 -2.57 14.62 6.88
N LYS A 150 -1.42 14.44 7.48
CA LYS A 150 -1.21 13.54 8.61
C LYS A 150 -2.14 13.87 9.79
N GLU A 151 -2.36 15.16 10.09
CA GLU A 151 -3.23 15.61 11.15
C GLU A 151 -4.70 15.21 10.91
N VAL A 152 -5.15 15.27 9.66
CA VAL A 152 -6.51 14.86 9.27
C VAL A 152 -6.67 13.35 9.42
N LEU A 153 -5.66 12.57 9.00
CA LEU A 153 -5.67 11.11 9.17
C LEU A 153 -5.63 10.72 10.65
N THR A 154 -4.79 11.38 11.44
CA THR A 154 -4.70 11.14 12.90
C THR A 154 -6.07 11.35 13.55
N ALA A 155 -6.70 12.48 13.29
CA ALA A 155 -8.03 12.77 13.83
C ALA A 155 -9.08 11.74 13.40
N LEU A 156 -9.04 11.29 12.14
CA LEU A 156 -9.96 10.28 11.63
C LEU A 156 -9.75 8.91 12.30
N ILE A 157 -8.50 8.50 12.51
CA ILE A 157 -8.14 7.24 13.19
C ILE A 157 -8.61 7.28 14.64
N GLU A 158 -8.30 8.34 15.37
CA GLU A 158 -8.66 8.50 16.79
C GLU A 158 -10.17 8.55 17.02
N GLN A 159 -10.93 9.17 16.10
CA GLN A 159 -12.39 9.22 16.15
C GLN A 159 -13.05 7.87 15.82
N ASN A 160 -12.32 6.92 15.25
CA ASN A 160 -12.85 5.64 14.80
C ASN A 160 -12.02 4.45 15.32
N PRO A 161 -11.89 4.25 16.64
CA PRO A 161 -10.99 3.24 17.22
C PRO A 161 -11.38 1.79 16.88
N ASN A 162 -12.61 1.56 16.41
CA ASN A 162 -13.12 0.23 16.03
C ASN A 162 -13.01 -0.05 14.53
N VAL A 163 -12.37 0.83 13.77
CA VAL A 163 -12.13 0.69 12.32
C VAL A 163 -10.66 0.38 12.11
N CYS A 164 -10.36 -0.68 11.35
CA CYS A 164 -9.00 -0.97 10.89
C CYS A 164 -8.69 -0.06 9.69
N PHE A 165 -7.68 0.77 9.83
CA PHE A 165 -7.19 1.65 8.76
C PHE A 165 -6.03 0.97 8.03
N VAL A 166 -6.19 0.76 6.74
CA VAL A 166 -5.10 0.31 5.86
C VAL A 166 -4.65 1.49 5.02
N ILE A 167 -3.46 1.97 5.31
CA ILE A 167 -2.87 3.16 4.65
C ILE A 167 -1.76 2.68 3.73
N ASP A 168 -1.97 2.80 2.43
CA ASP A 168 -0.96 2.44 1.42
C ASP A 168 -0.11 3.66 1.07
N GLN A 169 1.16 3.61 1.45
CA GLN A 169 2.18 4.62 1.19
C GLN A 169 3.19 4.20 0.12
N SER A 170 2.83 3.28 -0.79
CA SER A 170 3.71 2.82 -1.88
C SER A 170 4.33 3.96 -2.69
N TYR A 171 3.71 5.14 -2.67
CA TYR A 171 4.19 6.35 -3.35
C TYR A 171 4.80 7.39 -2.40
N GLU A 172 5.27 7.02 -1.22
CA GLU A 172 5.84 7.94 -0.23
C GLU A 172 6.98 8.81 -0.80
N PHE A 173 7.81 8.26 -1.68
CA PHE A 173 8.93 8.98 -2.30
C PHE A 173 8.52 9.94 -3.41
N PHE A 174 7.24 10.02 -3.76
CA PHE A 174 6.71 10.92 -4.80
C PHE A 174 6.07 12.21 -4.24
N THR A 175 6.17 12.42 -2.94
CA THR A 175 5.67 13.64 -2.28
C THR A 175 6.72 14.23 -1.34
N MET A 176 6.60 15.54 -1.13
CA MET A 176 7.35 16.26 -0.09
C MET A 176 6.47 16.53 1.16
N SER A 177 5.20 16.15 1.11
CA SER A 177 4.31 16.30 2.25
C SER A 177 4.66 15.29 3.34
N PRO A 178 4.58 15.65 4.63
CA PRO A 178 4.79 14.72 5.72
C PRO A 178 3.74 13.59 5.71
N LEU A 179 4.22 12.35 5.79
CA LEU A 179 3.40 11.15 5.90
C LEU A 179 3.65 10.47 7.25
N PHE A 180 2.90 9.41 7.56
CA PHE A 180 3.23 8.57 8.71
C PHE A 180 4.57 7.88 8.48
N THR A 181 5.43 7.92 9.51
CA THR A 181 6.52 6.96 9.62
C THR A 181 5.98 5.61 10.08
N ALA A 182 6.70 4.52 9.84
CA ALA A 182 6.31 3.21 10.32
C ALA A 182 6.13 3.18 11.85
N SER A 183 7.03 3.82 12.60
CA SER A 183 6.95 3.90 14.07
C SER A 183 5.74 4.70 14.57
N GLU A 184 5.30 5.72 13.84
CA GLU A 184 4.07 6.43 14.16
C GLU A 184 2.83 5.56 13.85
N ALA A 185 2.84 4.85 12.72
CA ALA A 185 1.71 4.00 12.34
C ALA A 185 1.46 2.88 13.35
N VAL A 186 2.51 2.18 13.81
CA VAL A 186 2.36 1.10 14.81
C VAL A 186 1.98 1.60 16.20
N SER A 187 2.08 2.90 16.47
CA SER A 187 1.56 3.47 17.73
C SER A 187 0.03 3.45 17.81
N PHE A 188 -0.65 3.30 16.67
CA PHE A 188 -2.10 3.15 16.61
C PHE A 188 -2.46 1.66 16.55
N PRO A 189 -3.30 1.14 17.47
CA PRO A 189 -3.64 -0.28 17.52
C PRO A 189 -4.51 -0.76 16.34
N ASN A 190 -5.00 0.17 15.54
CA ASN A 190 -5.94 -0.07 14.45
C ASN A 190 -5.44 0.43 13.09
N VAL A 191 -4.13 0.57 12.90
CA VAL A 191 -3.50 1.01 11.64
C VAL A 191 -2.59 -0.10 11.10
N LEU A 192 -2.73 -0.37 9.81
CA LEU A 192 -1.78 -1.14 8.99
C LEU A 192 -1.21 -0.19 7.95
N LEU A 193 0.12 -0.12 7.85
CA LEU A 193 0.84 0.70 6.87
C LEU A 193 1.46 -0.22 5.81
N LEU A 194 1.24 0.09 4.54
CA LEU A 194 1.84 -0.59 3.38
C LEU A 194 2.85 0.32 2.68
#